data_3209796e572fa0f8c083525db05aa2cb
#
_entry.id   3209796e572fa0f8c083525db05aa2cb
#
_cell.length_a   1.000
_cell.length_b   1.000
_cell.length_c   1.000
_cell.angle_alpha   90.00
_cell.angle_beta   90.00
_cell.angle_gamma   90.00
#
_symmetry.space_group_name_H-M   'P 1'
#
loop_
_entity.id
_entity.type
_entity.pdbx_description
1 polymer ?
#
loop_
_entity_poly.entity_id
_entity_poly.type
_entity_poly.pdbx_seq_one_letter_code
_entity_poly.pdbx_strand_id
1 'polypeptide(L)'
;MKSVEFYFDLGSPYSYLAYYRLLQMAEQQEIQIVYKPILLGGVFKATGNRSPIEIPVKGVYSILDMQRWAEYYQIQMQMNPHFPMNTLTLMRILTGVQLLHLEKFEQVLKLLFDAMFGTPQNLNELTVLAEVLKPSGFSVEDIMSMVQSEVVKQKLITETEQAIQRGIFGAPTFFVGDEMYWGQDRLHFVE
;
A
#
# COMPACT_ATOMS: atom_id res chain seq x y z
N MET A 1 7.82 -18.08 -14.70
CA MET A 1 7.48 -17.42 -13.41
C MET A 1 6.28 -16.53 -13.68
N LYS A 2 5.19 -16.72 -12.95
CA LYS A 2 3.97 -15.89 -13.06
C LYS A 2 4.25 -14.54 -12.41
N SER A 3 3.94 -13.43 -13.10
CA SER A 3 4.14 -12.08 -12.58
C SER A 3 2.79 -11.48 -12.20
N VAL A 4 2.72 -10.88 -11.00
CA VAL A 4 1.54 -10.19 -10.48
C VAL A 4 1.92 -8.75 -10.18
N GLU A 5 1.34 -7.79 -10.89
CA GLU A 5 1.46 -6.38 -10.54
C GLU A 5 0.50 -6.08 -9.37
N PHE A 6 1.02 -5.49 -8.32
CA PHE A 6 0.27 -5.11 -7.13
C PHE A 6 0.24 -3.60 -6.97
N TYR A 7 -0.91 -3.00 -7.26
CA TYR A 7 -1.19 -1.58 -7.10
C TYR A 7 -1.78 -1.33 -5.72
N PHE A 8 -1.13 -0.46 -4.94
CA PHE A 8 -1.48 -0.25 -3.55
C PHE A 8 -1.20 1.18 -3.06
N ASP A 9 -1.85 1.54 -1.98
CA ASP A 9 -1.57 2.71 -1.14
C ASP A 9 -1.57 2.27 0.32
N LEU A 10 -0.61 2.77 1.10
CA LEU A 10 -0.51 2.49 2.54
C LEU A 10 -1.74 2.92 3.35
N GLY A 11 -2.57 3.81 2.82
CA GLY A 11 -3.84 4.20 3.41
C GLY A 11 -4.97 3.18 3.23
N SER A 12 -4.73 2.09 2.49
CA SER A 12 -5.72 1.03 2.31
C SER A 12 -5.45 -0.16 3.23
N PRO A 13 -6.28 -0.40 4.25
CA PRO A 13 -6.14 -1.58 5.11
C PRO A 13 -6.33 -2.89 4.34
N TYR A 14 -7.13 -2.89 3.27
CA TYR A 14 -7.23 -4.04 2.37
C TYR A 14 -5.95 -4.28 1.54
N SER A 15 -5.17 -3.20 1.26
CA SER A 15 -3.83 -3.37 0.64
C SER A 15 -2.84 -4.01 1.60
N TYR A 16 -2.94 -3.76 2.90
CA TYR A 16 -2.16 -4.44 3.93
C TYR A 16 -2.44 -5.95 3.95
N LEU A 17 -3.71 -6.34 3.99
CA LEU A 17 -4.12 -7.75 3.93
C LEU A 17 -3.65 -8.42 2.63
N ALA A 18 -3.79 -7.72 1.50
CA ALA A 18 -3.35 -8.19 0.20
C ALA A 18 -1.83 -8.40 0.13
N TYR A 19 -1.05 -7.48 0.71
CA TYR A 19 0.41 -7.58 0.76
C TYR A 19 0.84 -8.88 1.45
N TYR A 20 0.35 -9.14 2.64
CA TYR A 20 0.71 -10.36 3.38
C TYR A 20 0.21 -11.62 2.71
N ARG A 21 -1.00 -11.59 2.13
CA ARG A 21 -1.52 -12.74 1.37
C ARG A 21 -0.67 -13.04 0.13
N LEU A 22 -0.23 -12.01 -0.61
CA LEU A 22 0.68 -12.18 -1.74
C LEU A 22 2.03 -12.77 -1.34
N LEU A 23 2.59 -12.36 -0.20
CA LEU A 23 3.82 -12.97 0.31
C LEU A 23 3.63 -14.46 0.60
N GLN A 24 2.53 -14.86 1.26
CA GLN A 24 2.20 -16.26 1.52
C GLN A 24 2.06 -17.05 0.20
N MET A 25 1.43 -16.46 -0.81
CA MET A 25 1.29 -17.09 -2.13
C MET A 25 2.65 -17.22 -2.83
N ALA A 26 3.49 -16.20 -2.77
CA ALA A 26 4.81 -16.22 -3.38
C ALA A 26 5.77 -17.25 -2.75
N GLU A 27 5.61 -17.52 -1.45
CA GLU A 27 6.34 -18.60 -0.75
C GLU A 27 5.91 -20.00 -1.21
N GLN A 28 4.63 -20.17 -1.60
CA GLN A 28 4.06 -21.46 -2.01
C GLN A 28 4.16 -21.73 -3.51
N GLN A 29 4.27 -20.67 -4.30
CA GLN A 29 4.26 -20.70 -5.75
C GLN A 29 5.36 -19.77 -6.29
N GLU A 30 5.89 -20.05 -7.48
CA GLU A 30 6.86 -19.19 -8.14
C GLU A 30 6.20 -17.91 -8.73
N ILE A 31 5.74 -17.02 -7.83
CA ILE A 31 5.11 -15.74 -8.19
C ILE A 31 6.12 -14.60 -7.98
N GLN A 32 6.32 -13.80 -9.03
CA GLN A 32 7.04 -12.54 -8.92
C GLN A 32 6.04 -11.40 -8.65
N ILE A 33 6.18 -10.71 -7.52
CA ILE A 33 5.38 -9.55 -7.19
C ILE A 33 6.05 -8.30 -7.78
N VAL A 34 5.31 -7.56 -8.59
CA VAL A 34 5.73 -6.25 -9.13
C VAL A 34 4.98 -5.17 -8.39
N TYR A 35 5.63 -4.53 -7.44
CA TYR A 35 5.04 -3.50 -6.60
C TYR A 35 4.83 -2.20 -7.36
N LYS A 36 3.62 -1.66 -7.30
CA LYS A 36 3.16 -0.44 -7.96
C LYS A 36 2.53 0.53 -6.95
N PRO A 37 3.35 1.32 -6.23
CA PRO A 37 2.81 2.34 -5.34
C PRO A 37 2.06 3.40 -6.13
N ILE A 38 0.83 3.70 -5.72
CA ILE A 38 -0.04 4.73 -6.31
C ILE A 38 -0.65 5.60 -5.21
N LEU A 39 -1.14 6.78 -5.57
CA LEU A 39 -1.84 7.65 -4.63
C LEU A 39 -3.35 7.44 -4.74
N LEU A 40 -3.93 6.72 -3.77
CA LEU A 40 -5.36 6.36 -3.76
C LEU A 40 -6.28 7.60 -3.78
N GLY A 41 -5.90 8.66 -3.08
CA GLY A 41 -6.64 9.93 -3.14
C GLY A 41 -6.67 10.54 -4.54
N GLY A 42 -5.60 10.38 -5.33
CA GLY A 42 -5.56 10.77 -6.74
C GLY A 42 -6.49 9.93 -7.60
N VAL A 43 -6.51 8.61 -7.38
CA VAL A 43 -7.43 7.68 -8.06
C VAL A 43 -8.89 8.05 -7.75
N PHE A 44 -9.24 8.27 -6.49
CA PHE A 44 -10.60 8.66 -6.10
C PHE A 44 -11.03 9.97 -6.75
N LYS A 45 -10.15 10.97 -6.75
CA LYS A 45 -10.45 12.26 -7.41
C LYS A 45 -10.73 12.12 -8.91
N ALA A 46 -9.99 11.26 -9.60
CA ALA A 46 -10.10 11.08 -11.05
C ALA A 46 -11.32 10.23 -11.45
N THR A 47 -11.65 9.21 -10.63
CA THR A 47 -12.72 8.24 -10.96
C THR A 47 -14.07 8.58 -10.35
N GLY A 48 -14.14 9.53 -9.42
CA GLY A 48 -15.33 9.81 -8.63
C GLY A 48 -15.65 8.76 -7.57
N ASN A 49 -14.77 7.75 -7.37
CA ASN A 49 -14.91 6.77 -6.31
C ASN A 49 -14.59 7.42 -4.95
N ARG A 50 -15.01 6.77 -3.86
CA ARG A 50 -14.84 7.27 -2.49
C ARG A 50 -14.51 6.14 -1.54
N SER A 51 -13.89 6.48 -0.41
CA SER A 51 -13.65 5.52 0.65
C SER A 51 -14.97 5.00 1.24
N PRO A 52 -15.11 3.68 1.46
CA PRO A 52 -16.28 3.13 2.14
C PRO A 52 -16.56 3.75 3.51
N ILE A 53 -15.52 4.24 4.20
CA ILE A 53 -15.66 4.86 5.53
C ILE A 53 -16.41 6.19 5.52
N GLU A 54 -16.56 6.84 4.37
CA GLU A 54 -17.35 8.06 4.24
C GLU A 54 -18.84 7.81 4.49
N ILE A 55 -19.28 6.56 4.37
CA ILE A 55 -20.63 6.12 4.72
C ILE A 55 -20.54 5.36 6.05
N PRO A 56 -21.03 5.91 7.19
CA PRO A 56 -20.79 5.35 8.52
C PRO A 56 -21.14 3.87 8.67
N VAL A 57 -22.27 3.43 8.14
CA VAL A 57 -22.68 2.01 8.20
C VAL A 57 -21.75 1.09 7.39
N LYS A 58 -21.20 1.58 6.28
CA LYS A 58 -20.17 0.83 5.51
C LYS A 58 -18.85 0.81 6.24
N GLY A 59 -18.46 1.90 6.90
CA GLY A 59 -17.26 1.98 7.72
C GLY A 59 -17.27 0.95 8.84
N VAL A 60 -18.37 0.87 9.59
CA VAL A 60 -18.55 -0.15 10.65
C VAL A 60 -18.45 -1.57 10.08
N TYR A 61 -19.15 -1.84 8.97
CA TYR A 61 -19.08 -3.17 8.33
C TYR A 61 -17.65 -3.49 7.87
N SER A 62 -16.96 -2.53 7.25
CA SER A 62 -15.60 -2.73 6.73
C SER A 62 -14.61 -3.11 7.83
N ILE A 63 -14.75 -2.56 9.05
CA ILE A 63 -13.90 -2.94 10.20
C ILE A 63 -14.09 -4.42 10.53
N LEU A 64 -15.34 -4.88 10.63
CA LEU A 64 -15.65 -6.28 10.90
C LEU A 64 -15.19 -7.21 9.76
N ASP A 65 -15.36 -6.77 8.52
CA ASP A 65 -14.93 -7.52 7.34
C ASP A 65 -13.41 -7.69 7.30
N MET A 66 -12.65 -6.62 7.56
CA MET A 66 -11.20 -6.66 7.65
C MET A 66 -10.71 -7.61 8.74
N GLN A 67 -11.37 -7.64 9.92
CA GLN A 67 -11.02 -8.58 10.99
C GLN A 67 -11.23 -10.03 10.54
N ARG A 68 -12.35 -10.34 9.88
CA ARG A 68 -12.64 -11.68 9.33
C ARG A 68 -11.59 -12.11 8.31
N TRP A 69 -11.19 -11.20 7.41
CA TRP A 69 -10.15 -11.49 6.42
C TRP A 69 -8.77 -11.67 7.06
N ALA A 70 -8.44 -10.87 8.07
CA ALA A 70 -7.20 -11.00 8.83
C ALA A 70 -7.12 -12.38 9.53
N GLU A 71 -8.21 -12.80 10.18
CA GLU A 71 -8.33 -14.13 10.80
C GLU A 71 -8.22 -15.25 9.75
N TYR A 72 -8.94 -15.13 8.64
CA TYR A 72 -8.94 -16.14 7.57
C TYR A 72 -7.55 -16.29 6.93
N TYR A 73 -6.83 -15.20 6.71
CA TYR A 73 -5.46 -15.22 6.18
C TYR A 73 -4.39 -15.47 7.25
N GLN A 74 -4.76 -15.55 8.53
CA GLN A 74 -3.83 -15.63 9.66
C GLN A 74 -2.82 -14.46 9.70
N ILE A 75 -3.30 -13.26 9.43
CA ILE A 75 -2.53 -12.01 9.44
C ILE A 75 -2.87 -11.23 10.69
N GLN A 76 -1.85 -10.84 11.47
CA GLN A 76 -2.04 -9.90 12.57
C GLN A 76 -2.39 -8.53 12.01
N MET A 77 -3.55 -7.99 12.41
CA MET A 77 -4.02 -6.69 11.97
C MET A 77 -4.73 -5.94 13.10
N GLN A 78 -4.47 -4.64 13.18
CA GLN A 78 -5.15 -3.71 14.09
C GLN A 78 -5.48 -2.43 13.33
N MET A 79 -6.70 -1.90 13.53
CA MET A 79 -7.04 -0.59 12.98
C MET A 79 -6.22 0.50 13.67
N ASN A 80 -5.59 1.35 12.85
CA ASN A 80 -4.82 2.45 13.37
C ASN A 80 -5.74 3.51 13.98
N PRO A 81 -5.53 3.92 15.25
CA PRO A 81 -6.37 4.93 15.91
C PRO A 81 -6.26 6.32 15.28
N HIS A 82 -5.21 6.56 14.46
CA HIS A 82 -5.01 7.80 13.71
C HIS A 82 -5.58 7.74 12.29
N PHE A 83 -6.27 6.65 11.93
CA PHE A 83 -6.88 6.50 10.60
C PHE A 83 -8.18 7.34 10.49
N PRO A 84 -8.44 8.01 9.33
CA PRO A 84 -7.63 8.01 8.12
C PRO A 84 -6.43 8.96 8.20
N MET A 85 -5.27 8.52 7.68
CA MET A 85 -4.06 9.34 7.57
C MET A 85 -3.80 9.80 6.14
N ASN A 86 -3.17 10.97 5.99
CA ASN A 86 -2.65 11.39 4.70
C ASN A 86 -1.37 10.62 4.37
N THR A 87 -1.44 9.75 3.37
CA THR A 87 -0.33 8.87 2.99
C THR A 87 0.62 9.45 1.95
N LEU A 88 0.42 10.70 1.50
CA LEU A 88 1.24 11.32 0.45
C LEU A 88 2.75 11.25 0.76
N THR A 89 3.14 11.60 1.98
CA THR A 89 4.54 11.52 2.43
C THR A 89 5.06 10.08 2.38
N LEU A 90 4.30 9.12 2.89
CA LEU A 90 4.67 7.71 2.92
C LEU A 90 4.79 7.12 1.51
N MET A 91 3.86 7.45 0.62
CA MET A 91 3.90 7.00 -0.77
C MET A 91 5.07 7.61 -1.55
N ARG A 92 5.45 8.86 -1.26
CA ARG A 92 6.68 9.48 -1.80
C ARG A 92 7.94 8.77 -1.30
N ILE A 93 8.00 8.41 -0.02
CA ILE A 93 9.13 7.63 0.54
C ILE A 93 9.24 6.30 -0.19
N LEU A 94 8.16 5.53 -0.30
CA LEU A 94 8.17 4.26 -1.02
C LEU A 94 8.59 4.40 -2.49
N THR A 95 8.06 5.42 -3.18
CA THR A 95 8.46 5.71 -4.56
C THR A 95 9.93 6.10 -4.66
N GLY A 96 10.43 6.89 -3.72
CA GLY A 96 11.84 7.27 -3.64
C GLY A 96 12.75 6.08 -3.38
N VAL A 97 12.39 5.21 -2.44
CA VAL A 97 13.14 3.99 -2.14
C VAL A 97 13.11 3.05 -3.34
N GLN A 98 11.98 2.87 -4.00
CA GLN A 98 11.88 2.03 -5.20
C GLN A 98 12.77 2.55 -6.35
N LEU A 99 12.88 3.87 -6.48
CA LEU A 99 13.64 4.50 -7.56
C LEU A 99 15.15 4.53 -7.29
N LEU A 100 15.55 4.76 -6.03
CA LEU A 100 16.94 5.09 -5.66
C LEU A 100 17.63 3.98 -4.84
N HIS A 101 16.86 3.10 -4.19
CA HIS A 101 17.34 2.11 -3.22
C HIS A 101 16.51 0.82 -3.30
N LEU A 102 16.36 0.27 -4.51
CA LEU A 102 15.44 -0.85 -4.79
C LEU A 102 15.70 -2.06 -3.87
N GLU A 103 16.94 -2.29 -3.47
CA GLU A 103 17.35 -3.37 -2.55
C GLU A 103 16.74 -3.24 -1.15
N LYS A 104 16.27 -2.05 -0.77
CA LYS A 104 15.64 -1.77 0.53
C LYS A 104 14.11 -1.69 0.45
N PHE A 105 13.56 -1.76 -0.75
CA PHE A 105 12.14 -1.47 -0.98
C PHE A 105 11.21 -2.36 -0.16
N GLU A 106 11.40 -3.68 -0.20
CA GLU A 106 10.54 -4.63 0.51
C GLU A 106 10.65 -4.47 2.04
N GLN A 107 11.85 -4.18 2.55
CA GLN A 107 12.04 -3.88 3.96
C GLN A 107 11.26 -2.64 4.39
N VAL A 108 11.38 -1.55 3.63
CA VAL A 108 10.67 -0.28 3.94
C VAL A 108 9.16 -0.44 3.79
N LEU A 109 8.71 -1.13 2.75
CA LEU A 109 7.29 -1.43 2.54
C LEU A 109 6.71 -2.18 3.74
N LYS A 110 7.40 -3.23 4.19
CA LYS A 110 7.00 -4.01 5.37
C LYS A 110 6.93 -3.15 6.64
N LEU A 111 7.98 -2.37 6.92
CA LEU A 111 8.02 -1.49 8.09
C LEU A 111 6.85 -0.49 8.12
N LEU A 112 6.56 0.12 6.98
CA LEU A 112 5.47 1.09 6.87
C LEU A 112 4.10 0.43 6.98
N PHE A 113 3.86 -0.71 6.33
CA PHE A 113 2.60 -1.43 6.47
C PHE A 113 2.37 -1.93 7.90
N ASP A 114 3.41 -2.46 8.55
CA ASP A 114 3.32 -2.90 9.94
C ASP A 114 3.01 -1.74 10.89
N ALA A 115 3.64 -0.58 10.68
CA ALA A 115 3.36 0.62 11.45
C ALA A 115 2.00 1.25 11.14
N MET A 116 1.41 0.94 9.98
CA MET A 116 0.03 1.35 9.66
C MET A 116 -1.00 0.43 10.33
N PHE A 117 -0.84 -0.90 10.25
CA PHE A 117 -1.91 -1.85 10.58
C PHE A 117 -1.47 -3.10 11.37
N GLY A 118 -0.18 -3.38 11.52
CA GLY A 118 0.32 -4.50 12.33
C GLY A 118 0.52 -4.10 13.79
N THR A 119 1.32 -3.07 14.01
CA THR A 119 1.55 -2.40 15.30
C THR A 119 1.38 -0.90 15.10
N PRO A 120 0.13 -0.41 15.12
CA PRO A 120 -0.23 0.92 14.65
C PRO A 120 0.52 2.05 15.34
N GLN A 121 1.05 2.98 14.57
CA GLN A 121 1.76 4.18 15.01
C GLN A 121 1.27 5.41 14.25
N ASN A 122 1.52 6.61 14.80
CA ASN A 122 1.19 7.87 14.12
C ASN A 122 2.28 8.27 13.12
N LEU A 123 2.20 7.77 11.90
CA LEU A 123 3.19 8.06 10.86
C LEU A 123 3.08 9.49 10.28
N ASN A 124 2.13 10.31 10.73
CA ASN A 124 2.12 11.74 10.43
C ASN A 124 3.18 12.51 11.23
N GLU A 125 3.71 11.93 12.31
CA GLU A 125 4.78 12.52 13.10
C GLU A 125 6.14 12.09 12.56
N LEU A 126 6.95 13.06 12.13
CA LEU A 126 8.26 12.81 11.52
C LEU A 126 9.20 12.01 12.45
N THR A 127 9.15 12.27 13.76
CA THR A 127 9.95 11.54 14.75
C THR A 127 9.57 10.07 14.84
N VAL A 128 8.28 9.76 14.81
CA VAL A 128 7.76 8.39 14.80
C VAL A 128 8.14 7.70 13.49
N LEU A 129 7.94 8.37 12.37
CA LEU A 129 8.29 7.86 11.04
C LEU A 129 9.79 7.55 10.92
N ALA A 130 10.66 8.42 11.46
CA ALA A 130 12.09 8.21 11.46
C ALA A 130 12.50 6.98 12.31
N GLU A 131 11.88 6.78 13.48
CA GLU A 131 12.15 5.59 14.31
C GLU A 131 11.65 4.29 13.61
N VAL A 132 10.50 4.33 12.94
CA VAL A 132 10.00 3.19 12.15
C VAL A 132 10.95 2.83 11.02
N LEU A 133 11.54 3.82 10.34
CA LEU A 133 12.44 3.59 9.21
C LEU A 133 13.91 3.38 9.61
N LYS A 134 14.27 3.58 10.87
CA LYS A 134 15.64 3.41 11.37
C LYS A 134 16.28 2.04 11.03
N PRO A 135 15.56 0.90 11.10
CA PRO A 135 16.13 -0.38 10.72
C PRO A 135 16.56 -0.47 9.23
N SER A 136 15.99 0.35 8.36
CA SER A 136 16.40 0.44 6.95
C SER A 136 17.65 1.29 6.72
N GLY A 137 18.16 1.96 7.77
CA GLY A 137 19.36 2.78 7.73
C GLY A 137 19.18 4.16 7.09
N PHE A 138 17.94 4.61 6.88
CA PHE A 138 17.67 5.96 6.41
C PHE A 138 17.69 6.97 7.56
N SER A 139 18.40 8.08 7.36
CA SER A 139 18.34 9.25 8.24
C SER A 139 17.10 10.10 7.97
N VAL A 140 16.81 11.04 8.86
CA VAL A 140 15.73 12.01 8.64
C VAL A 140 15.98 12.85 7.37
N GLU A 141 17.25 13.19 7.12
CA GLU A 141 17.67 13.92 5.93
C GLU A 141 17.40 13.12 4.65
N ASP A 142 17.69 11.83 4.64
CA ASP A 142 17.38 10.94 3.50
C ASP A 142 15.88 10.87 3.23
N ILE A 143 15.09 10.71 4.28
CA ILE A 143 13.62 10.66 4.21
C ILE A 143 13.09 11.98 3.62
N MET A 144 13.54 13.12 4.15
CA MET A 144 13.09 14.44 3.69
C MET A 144 13.54 14.73 2.26
N SER A 145 14.76 14.31 1.89
CA SER A 145 15.26 14.41 0.52
C SER A 145 14.37 13.68 -0.48
N MET A 146 13.99 12.42 -0.18
CA MET A 146 13.06 11.66 -1.03
C MET A 146 11.69 12.34 -1.14
N VAL A 147 11.12 12.78 -0.02
CA VAL A 147 9.79 13.42 0.04
C VAL A 147 9.75 14.74 -0.77
N GLN A 148 10.85 15.50 -0.76
CA GLN A 148 10.95 16.79 -1.46
C GLN A 148 11.39 16.68 -2.92
N SER A 149 11.97 15.56 -3.32
CA SER A 149 12.48 15.33 -4.68
C SER A 149 11.38 15.46 -5.74
N GLU A 150 11.59 16.34 -6.71
CA GLU A 150 10.66 16.53 -7.84
C GLU A 150 10.58 15.28 -8.71
N VAL A 151 11.68 14.55 -8.85
CA VAL A 151 11.71 13.28 -9.61
C VAL A 151 10.81 12.24 -8.95
N VAL A 152 10.87 12.11 -7.62
CA VAL A 152 10.01 11.19 -6.85
C VAL A 152 8.55 11.61 -6.93
N LYS A 153 8.26 12.90 -6.77
CA LYS A 153 6.89 13.43 -6.90
C LYS A 153 6.30 13.13 -8.27
N GLN A 154 7.05 13.46 -9.32
CA GLN A 154 6.61 13.23 -10.70
C GLN A 154 6.44 11.74 -10.99
N LYS A 155 7.31 10.88 -10.50
CA LYS A 155 7.19 9.43 -10.65
C LYS A 155 5.89 8.91 -10.03
N LEU A 156 5.56 9.31 -8.79
CA LEU A 156 4.32 8.90 -8.12
C LEU A 156 3.08 9.40 -8.86
N ILE A 157 3.10 10.65 -9.36
CA ILE A 157 2.03 11.21 -10.18
C ILE A 157 1.84 10.36 -11.44
N THR A 158 2.92 10.13 -12.19
CA THR A 158 2.87 9.37 -13.45
C THR A 158 2.37 7.93 -13.23
N GLU A 159 2.84 7.22 -12.20
CA GLU A 159 2.35 5.87 -11.88
C GLU A 159 0.86 5.88 -11.52
N THR A 160 0.41 6.90 -10.79
CA THR A 160 -1.00 7.04 -10.44
C THR A 160 -1.86 7.33 -11.69
N GLU A 161 -1.41 8.20 -12.58
CA GLU A 161 -2.11 8.51 -13.84
C GLU A 161 -2.17 7.29 -14.77
N GLN A 162 -1.08 6.56 -14.90
CA GLN A 162 -1.05 5.32 -15.69
C GLN A 162 -1.99 4.25 -15.10
N ALA A 163 -2.04 4.12 -13.78
CA ALA A 163 -2.99 3.24 -13.10
C ALA A 163 -4.45 3.60 -13.43
N ILE A 164 -4.79 4.89 -13.40
CA ILE A 164 -6.11 5.39 -13.76
C ILE A 164 -6.43 5.09 -15.24
N GLN A 165 -5.48 5.30 -16.16
CA GLN A 165 -5.64 5.00 -17.58
C GLN A 165 -5.87 3.50 -17.84
N ARG A 166 -5.30 2.61 -17.01
CA ARG A 166 -5.56 1.17 -17.03
C ARG A 166 -6.89 0.75 -16.41
N GLY A 167 -7.70 1.72 -15.94
CA GLY A 167 -9.02 1.46 -15.36
C GLY A 167 -9.03 1.21 -13.86
N ILE A 168 -7.94 1.46 -13.14
CA ILE A 168 -7.89 1.32 -11.68
C ILE A 168 -8.76 2.39 -11.03
N PHE A 169 -9.64 1.97 -10.13
CA PHE A 169 -10.57 2.82 -9.40
C PHE A 169 -10.46 2.68 -7.88
N GLY A 170 -9.56 1.83 -7.38
CA GLY A 170 -9.36 1.57 -5.96
C GLY A 170 -8.11 0.73 -5.70
N ALA A 171 -7.80 0.50 -4.43
CA ALA A 171 -6.68 -0.33 -4.00
C ALA A 171 -7.11 -1.28 -2.86
N PRO A 172 -6.59 -2.53 -2.81
CA PRO A 172 -5.61 -3.10 -3.73
C PRO A 172 -6.20 -3.44 -5.11
N THR A 173 -5.39 -3.33 -6.14
CA THR A 173 -5.69 -3.83 -7.49
C THR A 173 -4.50 -4.64 -8.01
N PHE A 174 -4.78 -5.72 -8.73
CA PHE A 174 -3.78 -6.60 -9.29
C PHE A 174 -3.96 -6.71 -10.80
N PHE A 175 -2.84 -6.93 -11.50
CA PHE A 175 -2.87 -7.38 -12.88
C PHE A 175 -2.05 -8.66 -13.04
N VAL A 176 -2.61 -9.60 -13.81
CA VAL A 176 -1.92 -10.79 -14.31
C VAL A 176 -2.03 -10.73 -15.84
N GLY A 177 -0.95 -10.34 -16.50
CA GLY A 177 -1.03 -9.92 -17.89
C GLY A 177 -1.95 -8.69 -18.03
N ASP A 178 -2.99 -8.82 -18.86
CA ASP A 178 -3.96 -7.74 -19.09
C ASP A 178 -5.22 -7.86 -18.22
N GLU A 179 -5.34 -8.91 -17.41
CA GLU A 179 -6.52 -9.14 -16.56
C GLU A 179 -6.41 -8.41 -15.23
N MET A 180 -7.42 -7.61 -14.90
CA MET A 180 -7.52 -6.82 -13.69
C MET A 180 -8.35 -7.52 -12.61
N TYR A 181 -7.83 -7.55 -11.38
CA TYR A 181 -8.52 -8.05 -10.19
C TYR A 181 -8.49 -6.97 -9.10
N TRP A 182 -9.64 -6.58 -8.59
CA TRP A 182 -9.75 -5.56 -7.54
C TRP A 182 -10.23 -6.18 -6.23
N GLY A 183 -9.49 -5.88 -5.15
CA GLY A 183 -9.78 -6.36 -3.80
C GLY A 183 -8.92 -7.58 -3.39
N GLN A 184 -8.53 -7.63 -2.10
CA GLN A 184 -7.74 -8.74 -1.53
C GLN A 184 -8.49 -10.08 -1.64
N ASP A 185 -9.81 -10.03 -1.64
CA ASP A 185 -10.71 -11.18 -1.74
C ASP A 185 -10.77 -11.79 -3.15
N ARG A 186 -10.08 -11.20 -4.13
CA ARG A 186 -9.94 -11.73 -5.50
C ARG A 186 -8.61 -12.44 -5.72
N LEU A 187 -7.71 -12.47 -4.72
CA LEU A 187 -6.41 -13.13 -4.86
C LEU A 187 -6.51 -14.63 -5.17
N HIS A 188 -7.58 -15.30 -4.75
CA HIS A 188 -7.82 -16.70 -5.11
C HIS A 188 -8.05 -16.92 -6.62
N PHE A 189 -8.35 -15.89 -7.43
CA PHE A 189 -8.37 -15.97 -8.88
C PHE A 189 -6.99 -15.76 -9.51
N VAL A 190 -6.05 -15.25 -8.72
CA VAL A 190 -4.68 -14.97 -9.14
C VAL A 190 -3.76 -16.18 -8.91
N GLU A 191 -4.16 -17.12 -8.07
CA GLU A 191 -3.45 -18.37 -7.73
C GLU A 191 -3.15 -19.30 -8.93
#